data_738ac00d87ec111e7c98dd6225729ca5
#
_entry.id   738ac00d87ec111e7c98dd6225729ca5
#
_cell.length_a   1.000
_cell.length_b   1.000
_cell.length_c   1.000
_cell.angle_alpha   90.00
_cell.angle_beta   90.00
_cell.angle_gamma   90.00
#
_symmetry.space_group_name_H-M   'P 1'
#
loop_
_entity.id
_entity.type
_entity.pdbx_description
1 polymer ?
#
loop_
_entity_poly.entity_id
_entity_poly.type
_entity_poly.pdbx_seq_one_letter_code
_entity_poly.pdbx_strand_id
1 'polypeptide(L)'
;MNIFLNNFFTICDAPRAWGVYFQDSASPQMEALVELHDNIMFYLVIVLFGVGWILISIVRNYINTRTPISNKYLNHGTLIELIWTITPALILILIAFPSFKLLYLMDEVTDPSLTVFVEGHQWYWSYQYPDFLNEDDEELEFDSYLVPDSDLEDGALRMLEVDNRVILPELTHVRFIVSSGDVIHSYACPALGIKCDAYPGRLNQFSVLINREGLFFGQCSEICGILHSSMPIAIESVSLEKFLSWLQEQ
;
A
#
# COMPACT_ATOMS: atom_id res chain seq x y z
N MET A 1 -27.70 -17.63 15.36
CA MET A 1 -26.80 -18.09 14.29
C MET A 1 -26.38 -16.97 13.32
N ASN A 2 -26.59 -15.68 13.68
CA ASN A 2 -26.23 -14.54 12.80
C ASN A 2 -25.22 -13.55 13.43
N ILE A 3 -24.65 -13.86 14.59
CA ILE A 3 -23.72 -12.96 15.29
C ILE A 3 -22.27 -13.23 14.86
N PHE A 4 -21.95 -14.45 14.42
CA PHE A 4 -20.60 -14.82 13.97
C PHE A 4 -20.26 -14.35 12.53
N LEU A 5 -21.26 -14.20 11.66
CA LEU A 5 -21.01 -13.78 10.27
C LEU A 5 -20.74 -12.27 10.13
N ASN A 6 -21.27 -11.43 11.02
CA ASN A 6 -21.02 -9.98 10.95
C ASN A 6 -19.62 -9.59 11.47
N ASN A 7 -19.02 -10.36 12.37
CA ASN A 7 -17.66 -10.05 12.87
C ASN A 7 -16.56 -10.51 11.92
N PHE A 8 -16.82 -11.50 11.06
CA PHE A 8 -15.82 -11.99 10.08
C PHE A 8 -15.56 -11.00 8.94
N PHE A 9 -16.56 -10.19 8.57
CA PHE A 9 -16.43 -9.19 7.49
C PHE A 9 -15.76 -7.87 7.93
N THR A 10 -15.65 -7.62 9.22
CA THR A 10 -15.02 -6.39 9.77
C THR A 10 -13.56 -6.57 10.17
N ILE A 11 -13.05 -7.79 10.19
CA ILE A 11 -11.73 -8.14 10.74
C ILE A 11 -10.70 -8.42 9.63
N CYS A 12 -11.12 -8.58 8.38
CA CYS A 12 -10.24 -9.01 7.29
C CYS A 12 -10.19 -7.98 6.16
N ASP A 13 -9.02 -7.36 5.98
CA ASP A 13 -8.77 -6.43 4.89
C ASP A 13 -8.12 -7.16 3.71
N ALA A 14 -8.97 -7.58 2.79
CA ALA A 14 -8.60 -8.29 1.58
C ALA A 14 -9.09 -7.56 0.33
N PRO A 15 -8.45 -7.78 -0.83
CA PRO A 15 -8.96 -7.29 -2.11
C PRO A 15 -10.38 -7.78 -2.37
N ARG A 16 -11.25 -6.88 -2.87
CA ARG A 16 -12.62 -7.21 -3.26
C ARG A 16 -12.75 -7.20 -4.78
N ALA A 17 -13.56 -8.11 -5.32
CA ALA A 17 -13.90 -8.12 -6.75
C ALA A 17 -14.51 -6.76 -7.15
N TRP A 18 -14.01 -6.18 -8.26
CA TRP A 18 -14.44 -4.86 -8.77
C TRP A 18 -14.18 -3.68 -7.79
N GLY A 19 -13.29 -3.84 -6.83
CA GLY A 19 -12.87 -2.77 -5.94
C GLY A 19 -12.22 -1.62 -6.73
N VAL A 20 -12.78 -0.40 -6.62
CA VAL A 20 -12.32 0.80 -7.37
C VAL A 20 -11.51 1.75 -6.49
N TYR A 21 -11.58 1.57 -5.18
CA TYR A 21 -10.95 2.42 -4.18
C TYR A 21 -9.99 1.62 -3.30
N PHE A 22 -9.36 2.28 -2.35
CA PHE A 22 -8.45 1.66 -1.39
C PHE A 22 -9.19 0.72 -0.42
N GLN A 23 -8.44 -0.16 0.23
CA GLN A 23 -8.89 -0.90 1.41
C GLN A 23 -9.05 0.06 2.59
N ASP A 24 -9.76 -0.36 3.63
CA ASP A 24 -9.91 0.42 4.85
C ASP A 24 -8.54 0.61 5.51
N SER A 25 -8.19 1.86 5.79
CA SER A 25 -6.89 2.20 6.37
C SER A 25 -6.76 1.60 7.77
N ALA A 26 -5.60 1.02 8.06
CA ALA A 26 -5.27 0.46 9.37
C ALA A 26 -4.01 1.06 9.99
N SER A 27 -3.47 2.11 9.37
CA SER A 27 -2.32 2.86 9.87
C SER A 27 -2.46 4.35 9.57
N PRO A 28 -1.82 5.25 10.35
CA PRO A 28 -1.81 6.69 10.07
C PRO A 28 -1.20 7.03 8.70
N GLN A 29 -0.20 6.25 8.25
CA GLN A 29 0.41 6.43 6.94
C GLN A 29 -0.60 6.16 5.82
N MET A 30 -1.39 5.09 5.92
CA MET A 30 -2.41 4.77 4.93
C MET A 30 -3.54 5.79 4.93
N GLU A 31 -3.98 6.28 6.09
CA GLU A 31 -4.97 7.37 6.19
C GLU A 31 -4.47 8.63 5.47
N ALA A 32 -3.24 9.05 5.73
CA ALA A 32 -2.64 10.20 5.09
C ALA A 32 -2.41 10.01 3.58
N LEU A 33 -2.15 8.77 3.12
CA LEU A 33 -2.04 8.43 1.71
C LEU A 33 -3.39 8.57 1.00
N VAL A 34 -4.48 8.08 1.61
CA VAL A 34 -5.85 8.22 1.09
C VAL A 34 -6.24 9.69 1.00
N GLU A 35 -5.96 10.48 2.05
CA GLU A 35 -6.22 11.94 2.04
C GLU A 35 -5.45 12.65 0.92
N LEU A 36 -4.17 12.30 0.71
CA LEU A 36 -3.36 12.85 -0.39
C LEU A 36 -3.95 12.48 -1.75
N HIS A 37 -4.33 11.22 -1.94
CA HIS A 37 -4.96 10.74 -3.17
C HIS A 37 -6.23 11.54 -3.48
N ASP A 38 -7.11 11.72 -2.52
CA ASP A 38 -8.37 12.43 -2.71
C ASP A 38 -8.14 13.90 -3.06
N ASN A 39 -7.15 14.54 -2.43
CA ASN A 39 -6.72 15.89 -2.78
C ASN A 39 -6.22 15.97 -4.24
N ILE A 40 -5.39 15.04 -4.67
CA ILE A 40 -4.89 14.98 -6.05
C ILE A 40 -6.05 14.76 -7.03
N MET A 41 -6.93 13.82 -6.73
CA MET A 41 -8.09 13.50 -7.57
C MET A 41 -9.03 14.70 -7.73
N PHE A 42 -9.22 15.51 -6.69
CA PHE A 42 -9.98 16.76 -6.80
C PHE A 42 -9.41 17.68 -7.90
N TYR A 43 -8.09 17.93 -7.91
CA TYR A 43 -7.47 18.74 -8.96
C TYR A 43 -7.54 18.07 -10.33
N LEU A 44 -7.33 16.77 -10.42
CA LEU A 44 -7.39 16.02 -11.67
C LEU A 44 -8.79 16.06 -12.29
N VAL A 45 -9.84 15.98 -11.48
CA VAL A 45 -11.23 16.10 -11.95
C VAL A 45 -11.49 17.49 -12.53
N ILE A 46 -11.02 18.56 -11.87
CA ILE A 46 -11.13 19.93 -12.40
C ILE A 46 -10.40 20.05 -13.75
N VAL A 47 -9.19 19.53 -13.85
CA VAL A 47 -8.40 19.54 -15.09
C VAL A 47 -9.11 18.76 -16.19
N LEU A 48 -9.63 17.56 -15.87
CA LEU A 48 -10.36 16.71 -16.83
C LEU A 48 -11.58 17.45 -17.43
N PHE A 49 -12.40 18.07 -16.57
CA PHE A 49 -13.56 18.82 -17.04
C PHE A 49 -13.16 20.08 -17.80
N GLY A 50 -12.12 20.80 -17.36
CA GLY A 50 -11.62 21.99 -18.05
C GLY A 50 -11.09 21.66 -19.45
N VAL A 51 -10.22 20.68 -19.56
CA VAL A 51 -9.64 20.25 -20.86
C VAL A 51 -10.71 19.65 -21.76
N GLY A 52 -11.59 18.79 -21.21
CA GLY A 52 -12.70 18.19 -21.97
C GLY A 52 -13.65 19.25 -22.51
N TRP A 53 -14.02 20.26 -21.71
CA TRP A 53 -14.84 21.37 -22.14
C TRP A 53 -14.20 22.19 -23.28
N ILE A 54 -12.89 22.49 -23.17
CA ILE A 54 -12.16 23.22 -24.22
C ILE A 54 -12.17 22.41 -25.52
N LEU A 55 -11.84 21.10 -25.46
CA LEU A 55 -11.82 20.25 -26.65
C LEU A 55 -13.19 20.15 -27.33
N ILE A 56 -14.24 19.87 -26.56
CA ILE A 56 -15.60 19.81 -27.05
C ILE A 56 -16.03 21.16 -27.66
N SER A 57 -15.67 22.28 -27.01
CA SER A 57 -15.99 23.62 -27.48
C SER A 57 -15.29 23.93 -28.81
N ILE A 58 -14.01 23.53 -28.97
CA ILE A 58 -13.27 23.69 -30.23
C ILE A 58 -13.97 22.91 -31.33
N VAL A 59 -14.19 21.61 -31.13
CA VAL A 59 -14.86 20.76 -32.14
C VAL A 59 -16.24 21.30 -32.52
N ARG A 60 -17.05 21.70 -31.54
CA ARG A 60 -18.41 22.15 -31.76
C ARG A 60 -18.51 23.51 -32.48
N ASN A 61 -17.61 24.45 -32.14
CA ASN A 61 -17.71 25.82 -32.60
C ASN A 61 -16.87 26.10 -33.87
N TYR A 62 -15.77 25.37 -34.07
CA TYR A 62 -14.83 25.60 -35.18
C TYR A 62 -14.86 24.54 -36.26
N ILE A 63 -15.93 23.73 -36.31
CA ILE A 63 -16.16 22.81 -37.43
C ILE A 63 -16.39 23.60 -38.71
N ASN A 64 -15.86 23.12 -39.84
CA ASN A 64 -15.85 23.82 -41.13
C ASN A 64 -17.25 24.28 -41.61
N THR A 65 -18.30 23.57 -41.24
CA THR A 65 -19.70 23.95 -41.55
C THR A 65 -20.20 25.15 -40.80
N ARG A 66 -19.63 25.46 -39.62
CA ARG A 66 -20.02 26.62 -38.77
C ARG A 66 -19.10 27.81 -38.93
N THR A 67 -17.81 27.57 -39.15
CA THR A 67 -16.80 28.61 -39.26
C THR A 67 -15.95 28.35 -40.50
N PRO A 68 -16.45 28.72 -41.69
CA PRO A 68 -15.75 28.49 -42.95
C PRO A 68 -14.50 29.37 -43.14
N ILE A 69 -14.40 30.48 -42.38
CA ILE A 69 -13.24 31.40 -42.44
C ILE A 69 -12.23 31.01 -41.37
N SER A 70 -11.03 30.63 -41.74
CA SER A 70 -9.95 30.33 -40.82
C SER A 70 -8.90 31.44 -40.74
N ASN A 71 -8.46 31.78 -39.52
CA ASN A 71 -7.41 32.72 -39.25
C ASN A 71 -6.03 32.06 -39.44
N LYS A 72 -5.61 31.89 -40.70
CA LYS A 72 -4.37 31.16 -41.07
C LYS A 72 -3.06 31.81 -40.55
N TYR A 73 -3.10 33.07 -40.17
CA TYR A 73 -1.94 33.83 -39.71
C TYR A 73 -1.86 34.03 -38.21
N LEU A 74 -2.85 33.55 -37.48
CA LEU A 74 -2.82 33.56 -36.01
C LEU A 74 -1.99 32.36 -35.51
N ASN A 75 -0.75 32.63 -35.15
CA ASN A 75 0.23 31.60 -34.75
C ASN A 75 0.71 31.69 -33.32
N HIS A 76 0.27 32.70 -32.54
CA HIS A 76 0.63 32.85 -31.14
C HIS A 76 -0.47 33.63 -30.36
N GLY A 77 -0.47 33.47 -29.03
CA GLY A 77 -1.36 34.20 -28.14
C GLY A 77 -0.74 34.36 -26.75
N THR A 78 0.11 35.37 -26.57
CA THR A 78 0.96 35.56 -25.38
C THR A 78 0.21 35.43 -24.06
N LEU A 79 -0.99 36.02 -23.96
CA LEU A 79 -1.77 35.96 -22.70
C LEU A 79 -2.24 34.56 -22.36
N ILE A 80 -2.78 33.81 -23.33
CA ILE A 80 -3.27 32.46 -23.09
C ILE A 80 -2.12 31.49 -22.81
N GLU A 81 -0.97 31.68 -23.49
CA GLU A 81 0.25 30.91 -23.26
C GLU A 81 0.76 31.13 -21.83
N LEU A 82 0.76 32.37 -21.33
CA LEU A 82 1.13 32.66 -19.96
C LEU A 82 0.17 32.00 -18.96
N ILE A 83 -1.14 32.05 -19.20
CA ILE A 83 -2.15 31.43 -18.33
C ILE A 83 -1.95 29.92 -18.27
N TRP A 84 -1.82 29.22 -19.42
CA TRP A 84 -1.68 27.77 -19.40
C TRP A 84 -0.31 27.28 -18.91
N THR A 85 0.70 28.15 -18.82
CA THR A 85 1.99 27.83 -18.21
C THR A 85 1.95 28.01 -16.70
N ILE A 86 1.34 29.09 -16.20
CA ILE A 86 1.27 29.38 -14.75
C ILE A 86 0.28 28.47 -14.04
N THR A 87 -0.88 28.19 -14.63
CA THR A 87 -1.93 27.40 -13.98
C THR A 87 -1.48 25.99 -13.57
N PRO A 88 -0.84 25.18 -14.44
CA PRO A 88 -0.30 23.88 -14.04
C PRO A 88 0.79 24.00 -12.96
N ALA A 89 1.65 25.01 -13.02
CA ALA A 89 2.66 25.24 -12.00
C ALA A 89 2.06 25.49 -10.62
N LEU A 90 0.98 26.29 -10.53
CA LEU A 90 0.26 26.51 -9.28
C LEU A 90 -0.40 25.23 -8.74
N ILE A 91 -1.03 24.43 -9.62
CA ILE A 91 -1.62 23.13 -9.23
C ILE A 91 -0.54 22.20 -8.68
N LEU A 92 0.62 22.10 -9.33
CA LEU A 92 1.74 21.27 -8.84
C LEU A 92 2.24 21.73 -7.47
N ILE A 93 2.32 23.04 -7.22
CA ILE A 93 2.70 23.59 -5.91
C ILE A 93 1.67 23.18 -4.84
N LEU A 94 0.38 23.27 -5.14
CA LEU A 94 -0.68 22.87 -4.21
C LEU A 94 -0.65 21.39 -3.86
N ILE A 95 -0.24 20.54 -4.80
CA ILE A 95 -0.08 19.08 -4.59
C ILE A 95 1.22 18.77 -3.85
N ALA A 96 2.29 19.53 -4.09
CA ALA A 96 3.62 19.27 -3.54
C ALA A 96 3.65 19.33 -2.00
N PHE A 97 3.00 20.32 -1.38
CA PHE A 97 3.04 20.49 0.07
C PHE A 97 2.45 19.28 0.84
N PRO A 98 1.23 18.81 0.57
CA PRO A 98 0.71 17.61 1.24
C PRO A 98 1.51 16.35 0.88
N SER A 99 2.06 16.26 -0.34
CA SER A 99 2.92 15.15 -0.76
C SER A 99 4.21 15.09 0.07
N PHE A 100 4.89 16.23 0.31
CA PHE A 100 6.05 16.27 1.17
C PHE A 100 5.72 15.94 2.62
N LYS A 101 4.57 16.40 3.13
CA LYS A 101 4.11 16.03 4.49
C LYS A 101 4.00 14.51 4.64
N LEU A 102 3.40 13.84 3.66
CA LEU A 102 3.29 12.38 3.66
C LEU A 102 4.65 11.70 3.54
N LEU A 103 5.53 12.21 2.67
CA LEU A 103 6.88 11.68 2.50
C LEU A 103 7.66 11.67 3.82
N TYR A 104 7.65 12.77 4.56
CA TYR A 104 8.30 12.85 5.86
C TYR A 104 7.65 11.93 6.90
N LEU A 105 6.31 11.82 6.91
CA LEU A 105 5.59 10.91 7.82
C LEU A 105 5.96 9.44 7.57
N MET A 106 6.16 9.04 6.32
CA MET A 106 6.51 7.66 5.97
C MET A 106 7.99 7.33 6.21
N ASP A 107 8.87 8.31 6.11
CA ASP A 107 10.33 8.13 6.29
C ASP A 107 10.76 8.23 7.76
N GLU A 108 9.91 8.77 8.63
CA GLU A 108 10.21 8.91 10.05
C GLU A 108 10.09 7.57 10.77
N VAL A 109 11.24 7.07 11.24
CA VAL A 109 11.30 5.90 12.13
C VAL A 109 11.34 6.44 13.56
N THR A 110 10.17 6.55 14.19
CA THR A 110 10.08 6.85 15.63
C THR A 110 10.54 5.66 16.46
N ASP A 111 10.95 5.88 17.71
CA ASP A 111 11.46 4.85 18.63
C ASP A 111 10.59 3.59 18.57
N PRO A 112 11.02 2.51 17.88
CA PRO A 112 10.23 1.30 17.76
C PRO A 112 10.24 0.53 19.06
N SER A 113 9.07 0.00 19.41
CA SER A 113 8.92 -0.89 20.58
C SER A 113 9.15 -2.36 20.22
N LEU A 114 9.09 -2.69 18.95
CA LEU A 114 9.27 -4.02 18.40
C LEU A 114 9.96 -3.94 17.04
N THR A 115 10.88 -4.85 16.78
CA THR A 115 11.53 -5.02 15.48
C THR A 115 11.17 -6.37 14.89
N VAL A 116 10.84 -6.39 13.60
CA VAL A 116 10.65 -7.62 12.81
C VAL A 116 11.61 -7.57 11.63
N PHE A 117 12.45 -8.59 11.51
CA PHE A 117 13.27 -8.79 10.32
C PHE A 117 12.49 -9.64 9.32
N VAL A 118 12.52 -9.22 8.04
CA VAL A 118 11.80 -9.87 6.95
C VAL A 118 12.79 -10.18 5.84
N GLU A 119 12.89 -11.43 5.45
CA GLU A 119 13.72 -11.86 4.36
C GLU A 119 12.86 -12.50 3.25
N GLY A 120 13.01 -11.98 2.02
CA GLY A 120 12.34 -12.53 0.84
C GLY A 120 13.16 -13.63 0.20
N HIS A 121 12.49 -14.73 -0.14
CA HIS A 121 13.07 -15.88 -0.84
C HIS A 121 12.20 -16.28 -2.04
N GLN A 122 12.72 -17.09 -2.93
CA GLN A 122 11.96 -17.69 -4.03
C GLN A 122 11.30 -18.98 -3.54
N TRP A 123 10.02 -19.02 -3.18
CA TRP A 123 8.97 -18.01 -3.22
C TRP A 123 8.19 -18.07 -1.91
N TYR A 124 8.75 -17.51 -0.86
CA TYR A 124 8.18 -17.43 0.48
C TYR A 124 8.82 -16.25 1.25
N TRP A 125 8.29 -15.94 2.42
CA TRP A 125 8.86 -14.95 3.32
C TRP A 125 9.34 -15.64 4.59
N SER A 126 10.52 -15.25 5.10
CA SER A 126 11.04 -15.62 6.41
C SER A 126 10.93 -14.42 7.35
N TYR A 127 10.56 -14.68 8.59
CA TYR A 127 10.37 -13.67 9.62
C TYR A 127 11.18 -14.01 10.85
N GLN A 128 11.84 -12.97 11.43
CA GLN A 128 12.58 -13.09 12.68
C GLN A 128 12.15 -11.97 13.63
N TYR A 129 12.04 -12.29 14.91
CA TYR A 129 11.75 -11.35 15.99
C TYR A 129 12.96 -11.23 16.92
N PRO A 130 13.97 -10.41 16.58
CA PRO A 130 15.24 -10.37 17.27
C PRO A 130 15.13 -9.83 18.71
N ASP A 131 14.02 -9.21 19.07
CA ASP A 131 13.79 -8.71 20.44
C ASP A 131 13.35 -9.84 21.40
N PHE A 132 13.07 -11.05 20.89
CA PHE A 132 12.59 -12.19 21.68
C PHE A 132 13.46 -13.41 21.43
N LEU A 133 13.82 -14.10 22.53
CA LEU A 133 14.53 -15.36 22.51
C LEU A 133 13.60 -16.46 23.02
N ASN A 134 13.71 -17.66 22.42
CA ASN A 134 13.03 -18.85 22.90
C ASN A 134 13.73 -19.39 24.19
N GLU A 135 13.24 -20.51 24.73
CA GLU A 135 13.81 -21.15 25.92
C GLU A 135 15.26 -21.67 25.71
N ASP A 136 15.69 -21.82 24.47
CA ASP A 136 17.01 -22.30 24.07
C ASP A 136 17.99 -21.14 23.74
N ASP A 137 17.64 -19.89 24.04
CA ASP A 137 18.37 -18.65 23.71
C ASP A 137 18.52 -18.43 22.17
N GLU A 138 17.64 -18.99 21.36
CA GLU A 138 17.58 -18.74 19.91
C GLU A 138 16.52 -17.66 19.58
N GLU A 139 16.77 -16.87 18.55
CA GLU A 139 15.79 -15.89 18.05
C GLU A 139 14.55 -16.60 17.50
N LEU A 140 13.37 -16.03 17.74
CA LEU A 140 12.12 -16.53 17.17
C LEU A 140 12.13 -16.30 15.67
N GLU A 141 12.20 -17.39 14.89
CA GLU A 141 12.24 -17.37 13.44
C GLU A 141 11.24 -18.40 12.86
N PHE A 142 10.56 -18.03 11.77
CA PHE A 142 9.71 -18.95 11.02
C PHE A 142 9.55 -18.54 9.57
N ASP A 143 9.26 -19.51 8.72
CA ASP A 143 8.90 -19.34 7.33
C ASP A 143 7.39 -19.24 7.15
N SER A 144 6.97 -18.53 6.13
CA SER A 144 5.58 -18.27 5.76
C SER A 144 5.35 -18.63 4.30
N TYR A 145 4.66 -19.73 4.06
CA TYR A 145 4.35 -20.27 2.74
C TYR A 145 2.87 -20.08 2.38
N LEU A 146 2.60 -19.94 1.10
CA LEU A 146 1.23 -19.98 0.58
C LEU A 146 0.57 -21.33 0.90
N VAL A 147 -0.64 -21.29 1.45
CA VAL A 147 -1.49 -22.48 1.59
C VAL A 147 -2.00 -22.91 0.21
N PRO A 148 -1.72 -24.15 -0.25
CA PRO A 148 -2.19 -24.67 -1.53
C PRO A 148 -3.72 -24.73 -1.61
N ASP A 149 -4.28 -24.58 -2.82
CA ASP A 149 -5.74 -24.64 -3.04
C ASP A 149 -6.40 -25.93 -2.51
N SER A 150 -5.64 -27.04 -2.42
CA SER A 150 -6.11 -28.33 -1.88
C SER A 150 -6.33 -28.33 -0.37
N ASP A 151 -5.63 -27.46 0.34
CA ASP A 151 -5.54 -27.44 1.80
C ASP A 151 -6.26 -26.22 2.41
N LEU A 152 -6.86 -25.39 1.53
CA LEU A 152 -7.63 -24.21 1.94
C LEU A 152 -8.92 -24.61 2.66
N GLU A 153 -9.17 -24.03 3.82
CA GLU A 153 -10.42 -24.17 4.55
C GLU A 153 -11.56 -23.39 3.84
N ASP A 154 -12.80 -23.80 4.11
CA ASP A 154 -13.98 -23.13 3.59
C ASP A 154 -14.05 -21.67 4.09
N GLY A 155 -13.98 -20.73 3.15
CA GLY A 155 -13.97 -19.28 3.43
C GLY A 155 -12.59 -18.64 3.50
N ALA A 156 -11.51 -19.40 3.42
CA ALA A 156 -10.16 -18.87 3.31
C ALA A 156 -9.92 -18.20 1.94
N LEU A 157 -8.99 -17.25 1.91
CA LEU A 157 -8.73 -16.43 0.73
C LEU A 157 -7.66 -17.07 -0.16
N ARG A 158 -8.09 -17.57 -1.32
CA ARG A 158 -7.21 -18.14 -2.32
C ARG A 158 -6.09 -17.16 -2.70
N MET A 159 -4.83 -17.65 -2.77
CA MET A 159 -3.62 -16.88 -3.10
C MET A 159 -3.20 -15.81 -2.07
N LEU A 160 -3.84 -15.79 -0.91
CA LEU A 160 -3.53 -14.82 0.16
C LEU A 160 -3.26 -15.50 1.50
N GLU A 161 -3.83 -16.69 1.73
CA GLU A 161 -3.67 -17.41 2.99
C GLU A 161 -2.29 -18.05 3.08
N VAL A 162 -1.70 -18.00 4.29
CA VAL A 162 -0.38 -18.57 4.61
C VAL A 162 -0.49 -19.55 5.78
N ASP A 163 0.47 -20.45 5.86
CA ASP A 163 0.60 -21.41 6.97
C ASP A 163 0.96 -20.71 8.29
N ASN A 164 1.90 -19.76 8.25
CA ASN A 164 2.34 -18.97 9.40
C ASN A 164 2.16 -17.47 9.15
N ARG A 165 1.32 -16.82 9.97
CA ARG A 165 1.06 -15.38 9.90
C ARG A 165 2.05 -14.61 10.78
N VAL A 166 2.35 -13.39 10.39
CA VAL A 166 3.08 -12.43 11.23
C VAL A 166 2.12 -11.89 12.28
N ILE A 167 2.38 -12.16 13.56
CA ILE A 167 1.55 -11.70 14.66
C ILE A 167 2.13 -10.42 15.26
N LEU A 168 1.36 -9.36 15.33
CA LEU A 168 1.80 -8.05 15.83
C LEU A 168 0.82 -7.49 16.85
N PRO A 169 1.29 -6.77 17.87
CA PRO A 169 0.41 -6.05 18.77
C PRO A 169 -0.16 -4.78 18.10
N GLU A 170 -1.46 -4.51 18.28
CA GLU A 170 -2.06 -3.24 17.89
C GLU A 170 -1.48 -2.07 18.72
N LEU A 171 -1.63 -0.83 18.22
CA LEU A 171 -1.23 0.41 18.88
C LEU A 171 0.25 0.44 19.32
N THR A 172 1.08 -0.34 18.65
CA THR A 172 2.51 -0.46 18.94
C THR A 172 3.33 -0.05 17.73
N HIS A 173 4.37 0.74 17.92
CA HIS A 173 5.32 1.10 16.86
C HIS A 173 6.21 -0.08 16.53
N VAL A 174 6.02 -0.66 15.36
CA VAL A 174 6.80 -1.79 14.85
C VAL A 174 7.73 -1.30 13.75
N ARG A 175 9.01 -1.61 13.87
CA ARG A 175 10.00 -1.42 12.81
C ARG A 175 10.16 -2.73 12.04
N PHE A 176 10.04 -2.63 10.72
CA PHE A 176 10.40 -3.71 9.82
C PHE A 176 11.76 -3.43 9.19
N ILE A 177 12.63 -4.43 9.21
CA ILE A 177 13.88 -4.46 8.47
C ILE A 177 13.72 -5.50 7.37
N VAL A 178 13.86 -5.08 6.11
CA VAL A 178 13.51 -5.90 4.95
C VAL A 178 14.75 -6.13 4.10
N SER A 179 15.02 -7.39 3.80
CA SER A 179 16.10 -7.83 2.92
C SER A 179 15.65 -9.00 2.03
N SER A 180 16.57 -9.54 1.27
CA SER A 180 16.35 -10.73 0.45
C SER A 180 17.58 -11.62 0.48
N GLY A 181 17.36 -12.94 0.46
CA GLY A 181 18.40 -13.95 0.39
C GLY A 181 18.82 -14.32 -1.04
N ASP A 182 18.04 -13.97 -2.06
CA ASP A 182 18.28 -14.43 -3.45
C ASP A 182 18.08 -13.32 -4.50
N VAL A 183 16.85 -13.06 -4.94
CA VAL A 183 16.53 -12.04 -5.95
C VAL A 183 15.80 -10.85 -5.29
N ILE A 184 15.50 -9.81 -6.06
CA ILE A 184 14.74 -8.68 -5.55
C ILE A 184 13.27 -9.11 -5.37
N HIS A 185 12.71 -8.78 -4.20
CA HIS A 185 11.29 -8.90 -3.86
C HIS A 185 10.77 -7.53 -3.40
N SER A 186 9.49 -7.40 -3.08
CA SER A 186 8.93 -6.19 -2.48
C SER A 186 7.85 -6.55 -1.48
N TYR A 187 8.06 -6.19 -0.23
CA TYR A 187 7.13 -6.42 0.87
C TYR A 187 6.06 -5.33 0.89
N ALA A 188 4.81 -5.68 0.63
CA ALA A 188 3.73 -4.72 0.51
C ALA A 188 2.43 -5.19 1.15
N CYS A 189 1.82 -4.33 1.97
CA CYS A 189 0.50 -4.55 2.55
C CYS A 189 -0.37 -3.29 2.35
N PRO A 190 -1.37 -3.33 1.46
CA PRO A 190 -2.15 -2.15 1.07
C PRO A 190 -2.91 -1.49 2.22
N ALA A 191 -3.54 -2.25 3.11
CA ALA A 191 -4.31 -1.70 4.23
C ALA A 191 -3.44 -0.92 5.23
N LEU A 192 -2.16 -1.29 5.33
CA LEU A 192 -1.17 -0.62 6.17
C LEU A 192 -0.42 0.51 5.45
N GLY A 193 -0.61 0.65 4.13
CA GLY A 193 0.06 1.66 3.33
C GLY A 193 1.57 1.46 3.21
N ILE A 194 2.05 0.23 3.35
CA ILE A 194 3.47 -0.11 3.29
C ILE A 194 3.83 -0.75 1.94
N LYS A 195 4.99 -0.35 1.43
CA LYS A 195 5.67 -1.00 0.32
C LYS A 195 7.17 -0.72 0.45
N CYS A 196 7.96 -1.79 0.55
CA CYS A 196 9.39 -1.71 0.71
C CYS A 196 10.06 -2.82 -0.09
N ASP A 197 10.99 -2.44 -0.98
CA ASP A 197 11.72 -3.39 -1.76
C ASP A 197 12.75 -4.13 -0.90
N ALA A 198 12.84 -5.44 -1.10
CA ALA A 198 13.78 -6.35 -0.47
C ALA A 198 14.94 -6.64 -1.44
N TYR A 199 16.11 -6.05 -1.19
CA TYR A 199 17.30 -6.21 -2.02
C TYR A 199 18.29 -7.17 -1.36
N PRO A 200 18.89 -8.10 -2.12
CA PRO A 200 20.02 -8.89 -1.63
C PRO A 200 21.17 -8.00 -1.17
N GLY A 201 21.67 -8.24 0.04
CA GLY A 201 22.81 -7.51 0.62
C GLY A 201 22.52 -6.06 1.07
N ARG A 202 21.24 -5.64 1.09
CA ARG A 202 20.82 -4.33 1.61
C ARG A 202 19.70 -4.49 2.63
N LEU A 203 19.80 -3.76 3.73
CA LEU A 203 18.76 -3.66 4.75
C LEU A 203 17.95 -2.38 4.53
N ASN A 204 16.75 -2.51 4.02
CA ASN A 204 15.77 -1.43 3.98
C ASN A 204 14.94 -1.46 5.25
N GLN A 205 14.39 -0.32 5.68
CA GLN A 205 13.56 -0.27 6.87
C GLN A 205 12.37 0.66 6.67
N PHE A 206 11.30 0.35 7.36
CA PHE A 206 10.14 1.24 7.55
C PHE A 206 9.54 0.99 8.94
N SER A 207 8.74 1.93 9.41
CA SER A 207 7.99 1.79 10.65
C SER A 207 6.49 1.85 10.38
N VAL A 208 5.71 1.12 11.14
CA VAL A 208 4.25 1.13 11.08
C VAL A 208 3.64 1.10 12.48
N LEU A 209 2.57 1.87 12.65
CA LEU A 209 1.67 1.79 13.79
C LEU A 209 0.35 1.22 13.30
N ILE A 210 -0.04 0.03 13.77
CA ILE A 210 -1.31 -0.57 13.38
C ILE A 210 -2.39 -0.09 14.37
N ASN A 211 -3.43 0.58 13.85
CA ASN A 211 -4.42 1.27 14.68
C ASN A 211 -5.51 0.36 15.26
N ARG A 212 -5.64 -0.87 14.76
CA ARG A 212 -6.72 -1.79 15.13
C ARG A 212 -6.34 -3.26 14.98
N GLU A 213 -6.99 -4.13 15.71
CA GLU A 213 -6.95 -5.58 15.49
C GLU A 213 -7.49 -5.92 14.10
N GLY A 214 -6.98 -6.98 13.50
CA GLY A 214 -7.46 -7.50 12.22
C GLY A 214 -6.42 -8.30 11.47
N LEU A 215 -6.85 -8.86 10.34
CA LEU A 215 -6.01 -9.61 9.42
C LEU A 215 -5.81 -8.80 8.13
N PHE A 216 -4.56 -8.51 7.81
CA PHE A 216 -4.15 -7.67 6.69
C PHE A 216 -3.36 -8.49 5.69
N PHE A 217 -3.80 -8.47 4.44
CA PHE A 217 -3.15 -9.22 3.38
C PHE A 217 -2.32 -8.33 2.45
N GLY A 218 -1.23 -8.91 1.99
CA GLY A 218 -0.34 -8.32 1.00
C GLY A 218 0.18 -9.36 0.02
N GLN A 219 0.91 -8.90 -0.98
CA GLN A 219 1.57 -9.75 -1.97
C GLN A 219 2.91 -9.15 -2.35
N CYS A 220 3.83 -9.99 -2.81
CA CYS A 220 5.07 -9.54 -3.41
C CYS A 220 4.79 -8.55 -4.55
N SER A 221 5.46 -7.40 -4.53
CA SER A 221 5.22 -6.29 -5.47
C SER A 221 6.41 -6.01 -6.41
N GLU A 222 7.43 -6.89 -6.45
CA GLU A 222 8.54 -6.86 -7.41
C GLU A 222 8.70 -8.23 -8.06
N ILE A 223 8.86 -8.26 -9.39
CA ILE A 223 8.95 -9.51 -10.17
C ILE A 223 10.15 -10.34 -9.73
N CYS A 224 9.89 -11.54 -9.22
CA CYS A 224 10.91 -12.40 -8.61
C CYS A 224 10.97 -13.83 -9.22
N GLY A 225 10.23 -14.10 -10.31
CA GLY A 225 10.25 -15.37 -11.02
C GLY A 225 8.89 -16.01 -11.21
N ILE A 226 8.84 -17.33 -11.40
CA ILE A 226 7.64 -18.07 -11.85
C ILE A 226 6.51 -18.02 -10.81
N LEU A 227 6.81 -18.16 -9.52
CA LEU A 227 5.83 -18.14 -8.43
C LEU A 227 5.72 -16.77 -7.74
N HIS A 228 6.05 -15.68 -8.46
CA HIS A 228 5.92 -14.31 -7.95
C HIS A 228 4.54 -14.00 -7.35
N SER A 229 3.47 -14.50 -7.91
CA SER A 229 2.11 -14.32 -7.39
C SER A 229 1.77 -15.23 -6.19
N SER A 230 2.63 -16.21 -5.89
CA SER A 230 2.38 -17.28 -4.91
C SER A 230 3.19 -17.11 -3.62
N MET A 231 3.61 -15.90 -3.29
CA MET A 231 4.27 -15.54 -2.03
C MET A 231 3.54 -14.38 -1.35
N PRO A 232 2.36 -14.67 -0.78
CA PRO A 232 1.55 -13.67 -0.09
C PRO A 232 2.14 -13.28 1.25
N ILE A 233 1.57 -12.21 1.81
CA ILE A 233 1.88 -11.66 3.12
C ILE A 233 0.59 -11.66 3.92
N ALA A 234 0.59 -12.22 5.13
CA ALA A 234 -0.52 -12.14 6.06
C ALA A 234 -0.03 -11.63 7.42
N ILE A 235 -0.54 -10.47 7.81
CA ILE A 235 -0.22 -9.82 9.09
C ILE A 235 -1.49 -9.86 9.95
N GLU A 236 -1.40 -10.47 11.12
CA GLU A 236 -2.48 -10.50 12.09
C GLU A 236 -2.14 -9.57 13.25
N SER A 237 -2.91 -8.49 13.38
CA SER A 237 -2.79 -7.56 14.49
C SER A 237 -3.74 -7.98 15.60
N VAL A 238 -3.20 -8.13 16.80
CA VAL A 238 -3.92 -8.61 17.98
C VAL A 238 -3.71 -7.67 19.16
N SER A 239 -4.52 -7.82 20.21
CA SER A 239 -4.27 -7.09 21.46
C SER A 239 -2.94 -7.51 22.08
N LEU A 240 -2.34 -6.61 22.87
CA LEU A 240 -1.06 -6.88 23.55
C LEU A 240 -1.11 -8.16 24.40
N GLU A 241 -2.23 -8.44 25.06
CA GLU A 241 -2.39 -9.65 25.87
C GLU A 241 -2.31 -10.93 25.03
N LYS A 242 -2.97 -10.95 23.86
CA LYS A 242 -2.91 -12.07 22.92
C LYS A 242 -1.52 -12.24 22.32
N PHE A 243 -0.85 -11.12 22.01
CA PHE A 243 0.51 -11.14 21.49
C PHE A 243 1.48 -11.78 22.51
N LEU A 244 1.39 -11.38 23.78
CA LEU A 244 2.22 -11.95 24.84
C LEU A 244 1.91 -13.43 25.09
N SER A 245 0.64 -13.85 24.98
CA SER A 245 0.26 -15.26 25.09
C SER A 245 0.82 -16.07 23.92
N TRP A 246 0.76 -15.54 22.69
CA TRP A 246 1.34 -16.17 21.52
C TRP A 246 2.85 -16.33 21.65
N LEU A 247 3.57 -15.31 22.15
CA LEU A 247 5.02 -15.39 22.40
C LEU A 247 5.41 -16.47 23.42
N GLN A 248 4.53 -16.77 24.38
CA GLN A 248 4.78 -17.82 25.37
C GLN A 248 4.57 -19.25 24.81
N GLU A 249 3.90 -19.37 23.68
CA GLU A 249 3.62 -20.64 23.01
C GLU A 249 4.70 -21.01 21.98
N GLN A 250 5.58 -20.05 21.64
CA GLN A 250 6.68 -20.24 20.70
C GLN A 250 7.96 -20.74 21.39
#